data_b68153e2c0351ff868a964bc8b424015
#
_entry.id   b68153e2c0351ff868a964bc8b424015
#
_cell.length_a   1.000
_cell.length_b   1.000
_cell.length_c   1.000
_cell.angle_alpha   90.00
_cell.angle_beta   90.00
_cell.angle_gamma   90.00
#
_symmetry.space_group_name_H-M   'P 1'
#
loop_
_entity.id
_entity.type
_entity.pdbx_description
1 polymer ?
#
loop_
_entity_poly.entity_id
_entity_poly.type
_entity_poly.pdbx_seq_one_letter_code
_entity_poly.pdbx_strand_id
1 'polypeptide(L)'
;CVNTLSADQEDLSRLFGGKTPMAERFAGLACEAGASGSPLLPGVRARFDCHIEQVVSVATHDVLLCRVVAQQACAPAAGSLVYADRRYHGVGGEETACSR
;
A
#
# COMPACT_ATOMS: atom_id res chain seq x y z
N CYS A 1 -1.56 -0.68 8.65
CA CYS A 1 -0.34 -0.64 7.84
C CYS A 1 -0.61 0.03 6.50
N VAL A 2 0.26 0.93 6.08
CA VAL A 2 0.20 1.55 4.76
C VAL A 2 1.10 0.74 3.83
N ASN A 3 0.49 0.10 2.84
CA ASN A 3 1.20 -0.69 1.85
C ASN A 3 1.20 0.10 0.54
N THR A 4 2.37 0.53 0.08
CA THR A 4 2.48 1.24 -1.20
C THR A 4 2.74 0.22 -2.29
N LEU A 5 1.86 0.17 -3.27
CA LEU A 5 1.87 -0.89 -4.26
C LEU A 5 2.95 -0.69 -5.31
N SER A 6 3.46 -1.80 -5.84
CA SER A 6 4.34 -1.76 -6.99
C SER A 6 3.51 -1.63 -8.27
N ALA A 7 4.17 -1.22 -9.36
CA ALA A 7 3.48 -0.90 -10.61
C ALA A 7 2.79 -2.12 -11.23
N ASP A 8 3.17 -3.34 -10.86
CA ASP A 8 2.53 -4.54 -11.36
C ASP A 8 1.39 -5.04 -10.47
N GLN A 9 0.93 -4.22 -9.53
CA GLN A 9 -0.14 -4.59 -8.60
C GLN A 9 -1.43 -3.80 -8.84
N GLU A 10 -1.71 -3.46 -10.09
CA GLU A 10 -2.94 -2.74 -10.40
C GLU A 10 -4.17 -3.53 -9.98
N ASP A 11 -4.16 -4.85 -10.18
CA ASP A 11 -5.30 -5.69 -9.79
C ASP A 11 -5.55 -5.63 -8.30
N LEU A 12 -4.50 -5.56 -7.51
CA LEU A 12 -4.63 -5.46 -6.06
C LEU A 12 -5.26 -4.12 -5.65
N SER A 13 -4.86 -3.03 -6.33
CA SER A 13 -5.46 -1.73 -6.09
C SER A 13 -6.95 -1.75 -6.42
N ARG A 14 -7.32 -2.37 -7.54
CA ARG A 14 -8.73 -2.46 -7.94
C ARG A 14 -9.52 -3.31 -6.97
N LEU A 15 -8.91 -4.37 -6.43
CA LEU A 15 -9.56 -5.25 -5.47
C LEU A 15 -9.93 -4.48 -4.20
N PHE A 16 -8.98 -3.73 -3.64
CA PHE A 16 -9.21 -3.01 -2.39
C PHE A 16 -10.01 -1.73 -2.57
N GLY A 17 -9.96 -1.13 -3.75
CA GLY A 17 -10.75 0.06 -4.03
C GLY A 17 -12.13 -0.22 -4.60
N GLY A 18 -12.48 -1.48 -4.80
CA GLY A 18 -13.72 -1.85 -5.43
C GLY A 18 -14.81 -2.24 -4.46
N LYS A 19 -15.73 -3.07 -4.93
CA LYS A 19 -16.92 -3.46 -4.18
C LYS A 19 -16.83 -4.85 -3.57
N THR A 20 -15.69 -5.50 -3.67
CA THR A 20 -15.50 -6.83 -3.07
C THR A 20 -15.70 -6.72 -1.56
N PRO A 21 -16.51 -7.60 -0.96
CA PRO A 21 -16.70 -7.56 0.49
C PRO A 21 -15.39 -7.67 1.24
N MET A 22 -15.28 -6.94 2.35
CA MET A 22 -14.04 -6.86 3.11
C MET A 22 -13.52 -8.24 3.51
N ALA A 23 -14.40 -9.15 3.89
CA ALA A 23 -14.01 -10.48 4.32
C ALA A 23 -13.37 -11.29 3.21
N GLU A 24 -13.59 -10.92 1.94
CA GLU A 24 -13.07 -11.67 0.79
C GLU A 24 -11.84 -11.05 0.18
N ARG A 25 -11.49 -9.81 0.56
CA ARG A 25 -10.39 -9.09 -0.08
C ARG A 25 -9.04 -9.73 0.16
N PHE A 26 -8.88 -10.40 1.29
CA PHE A 26 -7.61 -11.03 1.64
C PHE A 26 -7.54 -12.50 1.23
N ALA A 27 -8.64 -13.04 0.67
CA ALA A 27 -8.62 -14.42 0.22
C ALA A 27 -7.61 -14.59 -0.91
N GLY A 28 -6.75 -15.58 -0.79
CA GLY A 28 -5.74 -15.83 -1.79
C GLY A 28 -4.49 -14.96 -1.70
N LEU A 29 -4.43 -14.04 -0.75
CA LEU A 29 -3.25 -13.21 -0.54
C LEU A 29 -2.40 -13.80 0.58
N ALA A 30 -1.09 -13.87 0.35
CA ALA A 30 -0.15 -14.37 1.35
C ALA A 30 0.31 -13.22 2.24
N CYS A 31 -0.61 -12.71 3.06
CA CYS A 31 -0.31 -11.61 3.96
C CYS A 31 0.37 -12.10 5.23
N GLU A 32 1.29 -11.28 5.74
CA GLU A 32 1.89 -11.49 7.05
C GLU A 32 1.33 -10.47 8.01
N ALA A 33 1.41 -10.74 9.32
CA ALA A 33 1.02 -9.77 10.32
C ALA A 33 2.22 -8.90 10.67
N GLY A 34 2.02 -7.59 10.68
CA GLY A 34 3.05 -6.66 11.09
C GLY A 34 3.16 -6.54 12.61
N ALA A 35 4.03 -5.65 13.07
CA ALA A 35 4.23 -5.41 14.50
C ALA A 35 2.96 -4.97 15.19
N SER A 36 2.09 -4.24 14.49
CA SER A 36 0.80 -3.80 15.03
C SER A 36 -0.29 -4.84 14.87
N GLY A 37 -0.02 -5.95 14.19
CA GLY A 37 -1.02 -6.94 13.83
C GLY A 37 -1.72 -6.68 12.51
N SER A 38 -1.44 -5.56 11.86
CA SER A 38 -2.06 -5.21 10.59
C SER A 38 -1.46 -6.03 9.45
N PRO A 39 -2.23 -6.25 8.38
CA PRO A 39 -1.72 -7.07 7.28
C PRO A 39 -0.63 -6.38 6.47
N LEU A 40 0.40 -7.14 6.18
CA LEU A 40 1.48 -6.74 5.28
C LEU A 40 1.25 -7.46 3.95
N LEU A 41 0.98 -6.70 2.91
CA LEU A 41 0.70 -7.27 1.60
C LEU A 41 2.00 -7.71 0.92
N PRO A 42 1.96 -8.81 0.17
CA PRO A 42 3.16 -9.28 -0.53
C PRO A 42 3.46 -8.46 -1.76
N GLY A 43 4.73 -8.36 -2.12
CA GLY A 43 5.17 -7.76 -3.38
C GLY A 43 5.08 -6.26 -3.47
N VAL A 44 4.80 -5.58 -2.38
CA VAL A 44 4.63 -4.12 -2.38
C VAL A 44 5.98 -3.40 -2.44
N ARG A 45 5.93 -2.12 -2.76
CA ARG A 45 7.12 -1.27 -2.85
C ARG A 45 7.64 -0.90 -1.48
N ALA A 46 6.74 -0.59 -0.56
CA ALA A 46 7.11 -0.23 0.81
C ALA A 46 5.94 -0.48 1.75
N ARG A 47 6.28 -0.70 3.00
CA ARG A 47 5.29 -0.91 4.06
C ARG A 47 5.62 0.01 5.22
N PHE A 48 4.57 0.63 5.76
CA PHE A 48 4.71 1.48 6.95
C PHE A 48 3.68 0.99 7.96
N ASP A 49 4.15 0.23 8.94
CA ASP A 49 3.28 -0.31 9.97
C ASP A 49 3.12 0.75 11.05
N CYS A 50 1.87 1.12 11.36
CA CYS A 50 1.60 2.32 12.13
C CYS A 50 0.58 2.07 13.22
N HIS A 51 0.62 2.94 14.24
CA HIS A 51 -0.48 3.11 15.18
C HIS A 51 -1.14 4.46 14.90
N ILE A 52 -2.48 4.46 14.83
CA ILE A 52 -3.23 5.70 14.65
C ILE A 52 -3.24 6.44 15.98
N GLU A 53 -2.67 7.65 15.98
CA GLU A 53 -2.63 8.46 17.18
C GLU A 53 -3.74 9.49 17.24
N GLN A 54 -4.20 9.98 16.08
CA GLN A 54 -5.23 10.99 16.06
C GLN A 54 -6.01 10.88 14.75
N VAL A 55 -7.31 11.11 14.84
CA VAL A 55 -8.18 11.17 13.66
C VAL A 55 -8.83 12.54 13.66
N VAL A 56 -8.69 13.26 12.56
CA VAL A 56 -9.32 14.57 12.39
C VAL A 56 -10.31 14.46 11.24
N SER A 57 -11.59 14.68 11.52
CA SER A 57 -12.62 14.60 10.50
C SER A 57 -12.83 15.95 9.86
N VAL A 58 -12.71 16.03 8.54
CA VAL A 58 -12.87 17.25 7.78
C VAL A 58 -13.81 16.97 6.61
N ALA A 59 -15.02 17.53 6.66
CA ALA A 59 -16.03 17.34 5.61
C ALA A 59 -16.26 15.85 5.35
N THR A 60 -15.93 15.36 4.16
CA THR A 60 -16.15 13.97 3.78
C THR A 60 -14.93 13.08 4.02
N HIS A 61 -13.90 13.60 4.67
CA HIS A 61 -12.64 12.90 4.83
C HIS A 61 -12.23 12.83 6.29
N ASP A 62 -11.52 11.77 6.63
CA ASP A 62 -10.81 11.66 7.88
C ASP A 62 -9.32 11.74 7.60
N VAL A 63 -8.62 12.55 8.38
CA VAL A 63 -7.17 12.64 8.32
C VAL A 63 -6.62 11.82 9.48
N LEU A 64 -5.84 10.81 9.14
CA LEU A 64 -5.26 9.91 10.15
C LEU A 64 -3.82 10.34 10.40
N LEU A 65 -3.52 10.68 11.64
CA LEU A 65 -2.15 10.98 12.06
C LEU A 65 -1.61 9.73 12.71
N CYS A 66 -0.62 9.12 12.06
CA CYS A 66 -0.15 7.81 12.44
C CYS A 66 1.32 7.86 12.82
N ARG A 67 1.66 7.12 13.88
CA ARG A 67 3.05 6.95 14.25
C ARG A 67 3.58 5.66 13.62
N VAL A 68 4.64 5.79 12.84
CA VAL A 68 5.25 4.62 12.20
C VAL A 68 6.04 3.85 13.26
N VAL A 69 5.70 2.57 13.44
CA VAL A 69 6.39 1.72 14.41
C VAL A 69 7.35 0.74 13.72
N ALA A 70 7.16 0.48 12.44
CA ALA A 70 8.06 -0.35 11.67
C ALA A 70 7.90 0.01 10.20
N GLN A 71 8.98 -0.09 9.44
CA GLN A 71 8.92 0.17 8.01
C GLN A 71 9.85 -0.75 7.28
N GLN A 72 9.50 -1.03 6.04
CA GLN A 72 10.31 -1.87 5.16
C GLN A 72 10.20 -1.34 3.75
N ALA A 73 11.33 -1.02 3.16
CA ALA A 73 11.40 -0.67 1.75
C ALA A 73 11.71 -1.92 0.96
N CYS A 74 10.96 -2.13 -0.11
CA CYS A 74 11.20 -3.20 -1.05
C CYS A 74 11.61 -2.55 -2.37
N ALA A 75 12.31 -3.27 -3.22
CA ALA A 75 12.78 -2.71 -4.47
C ALA A 75 12.34 -3.57 -5.64
N PRO A 76 11.02 -3.66 -5.90
CA PRO A 76 10.56 -4.42 -7.05
C PRO A 76 10.97 -3.73 -8.34
N ALA A 77 11.27 -4.52 -9.36
CA ALA A 77 11.71 -3.99 -10.65
C ALA A 77 10.63 -3.13 -11.31
N ALA A 78 9.37 -3.36 -10.99
CA ALA A 78 8.26 -2.69 -11.66
C ALA A 78 8.08 -1.22 -11.27
N GLY A 79 8.71 -0.77 -10.18
CA GLY A 79 8.53 0.60 -9.72
C GLY A 79 7.28 0.78 -8.86
N SER A 80 6.79 2.01 -8.79
CA SER A 80 5.66 2.37 -7.95
C SER A 80 4.39 2.52 -8.76
N LEU A 81 3.26 2.12 -8.17
CA LEU A 81 1.97 2.31 -8.78
C LEU A 81 1.39 3.65 -8.32
N VAL A 82 0.97 4.47 -9.27
CA VAL A 82 0.36 5.75 -9.01
C VAL A 82 -0.98 5.82 -9.74
N TYR A 83 -2.01 6.27 -9.05
CA TYR A 83 -3.31 6.51 -9.66
C TYR A 83 -3.52 8.01 -9.75
N ALA A 84 -3.56 8.52 -10.97
CA ALA A 84 -3.73 9.95 -11.21
C ALA A 84 -4.46 10.13 -12.53
N ASP A 85 -5.29 11.18 -12.58
CA ASP A 85 -6.05 11.50 -13.80
C ASP A 85 -6.88 10.31 -14.27
N ARG A 86 -7.47 9.60 -13.29
CA ARG A 86 -8.34 8.44 -13.50
C ARG A 86 -7.64 7.28 -14.22
N ARG A 87 -6.31 7.19 -14.10
CA ARG A 87 -5.56 6.12 -14.72
C ARG A 87 -4.44 5.67 -13.80
N TYR A 88 -4.01 4.44 -14.01
CA TYR A 88 -2.85 3.91 -13.33
C TYR A 88 -1.59 4.21 -14.10
N HIS A 89 -0.53 4.52 -13.38
CA HIS A 89 0.78 4.83 -13.95
C HIS A 89 1.84 4.08 -13.16
N GLY A 90 2.89 3.65 -13.86
CA GLY A 90 4.08 3.14 -13.21
C GLY A 90 5.13 4.24 -13.15
N VAL A 91 5.73 4.44 -11.99
CA VAL A 91 6.74 5.48 -11.80
C VAL A 91 7.99 4.85 -11.25
N GLY A 92 9.12 5.18 -11.86
CA GLY A 92 10.39 4.58 -11.52
C GLY A 92 10.50 3.18 -12.07
N GLY A 93 11.36 2.37 -11.48
CA GLY A 93 11.51 1.01 -11.89
C GLY A 93 12.94 0.54 -11.74
N GLU A 94 13.26 -0.53 -12.42
CA GLU A 94 14.50 -1.24 -12.22
C GLU A 94 15.73 -0.39 -12.48
N GLU A 95 15.74 0.39 -13.57
CA GLU A 95 16.88 1.22 -13.88
C GLU A 95 17.13 2.25 -12.80
N THR A 96 16.06 2.83 -12.28
CA THR A 96 16.17 3.81 -11.21
C THR A 96 16.77 3.18 -9.97
N ALA A 97 16.32 1.98 -9.63
CA ALA A 97 16.85 1.26 -8.49
C ALA A 97 18.33 0.98 -8.65
N CYS A 98 18.74 0.63 -9.85
CA CYS A 98 20.14 0.29 -10.11
C CYS A 98 21.07 1.48 -10.00
N SER A 99 20.58 2.67 -10.22
CA SER A 99 21.42 3.86 -10.17
C SER A 99 21.70 4.32 -8.74
N ARG A 100 21.16 3.65 -7.76
CA ARG A 100 21.44 3.92 -6.37
C ARG A 100 22.61 3.09 -5.92
#